data_ab6f57fc81a8973b39066f4f5c0c0d7e
#
_entry.id   ab6f57fc81a8973b39066f4f5c0c0d7e
#
_cell.length_a   1.000
_cell.length_b   1.000
_cell.length_c   1.000
_cell.angle_alpha   90.00
_cell.angle_beta   90.00
_cell.angle_gamma   90.00
#
_symmetry.space_group_name_H-M   'P 1'
#
loop_
_entity.id
_entity.type
_entity.pdbx_description
1 polymer ?
#
loop_
_entity_poly.entity_id
_entity_poly.type
_entity_poly.pdbx_seq_one_letter_code
_entity_poly.pdbx_strand_id
1 'polypeptide(L)'
;RVQRVMTTDVPRVTADASFRDVVCEMSDKHLGMTMVYDRLPQGNCLGIITDGDIRRAIQKYNDVHITAADIMTPSYKRIAKEALLTDALAIMDTYNITTLAVTETTTSTDIIGIISIHHIIDFN
;
A
#
# COMPACT_ATOMS: atom_id res chain seq x y z
N ARG A 1 -18.48 -7.53 -0.78
CA ARG A 1 -17.92 -6.20 -0.96
C ARG A 1 -16.54 -6.11 -0.39
N VAL A 2 -15.73 -5.25 -0.93
CA VAL A 2 -14.35 -5.02 -0.51
C VAL A 2 -14.27 -4.76 1.01
N GLN A 3 -15.18 -3.97 1.52
CA GLN A 3 -15.26 -3.60 2.93
C GLN A 3 -15.22 -4.79 3.89
N ARG A 4 -15.79 -5.93 3.50
CA ARG A 4 -15.87 -7.11 4.37
C ARG A 4 -14.57 -7.89 4.45
N VAL A 5 -13.67 -7.68 3.48
CA VAL A 5 -12.47 -8.51 3.32
C VAL A 5 -11.20 -7.71 3.59
N MET A 6 -11.26 -6.37 3.44
CA MET A 6 -10.10 -5.51 3.65
C MET A 6 -9.60 -5.56 5.09
N THR A 7 -8.33 -5.27 5.29
CA THR A 7 -7.79 -4.96 6.62
C THR A 7 -7.84 -3.46 6.84
N THR A 8 -8.17 -3.06 8.07
CA THR A 8 -8.16 -1.64 8.46
C THR A 8 -6.83 -1.25 9.11
N ASP A 9 -5.96 -2.20 9.38
CA ASP A 9 -4.62 -1.95 9.92
C ASP A 9 -3.67 -1.63 8.78
N VAL A 10 -3.77 -0.39 8.27
CA VAL A 10 -3.02 0.07 7.11
C VAL A 10 -1.56 0.29 7.49
N PRO A 11 -0.60 -0.36 6.81
CA PRO A 11 0.81 -0.06 7.03
C PRO A 11 1.12 1.37 6.59
N ARG A 12 1.82 2.14 7.42
CA ARG A 12 2.08 3.56 7.18
C ARG A 12 3.47 3.94 7.64
N VAL A 13 4.16 4.72 6.81
CA VAL A 13 5.41 5.37 7.17
C VAL A 13 5.35 6.81 6.68
N THR A 14 6.21 7.67 7.22
CA THR A 14 6.36 9.03 6.71
C THR A 14 7.39 9.06 5.58
N ALA A 15 7.35 10.13 4.77
CA ALA A 15 8.25 10.28 3.64
C ALA A 15 9.73 10.28 4.04
N ASP A 16 10.04 10.75 5.24
CA ASP A 16 11.41 10.80 5.76
C ASP A 16 11.81 9.53 6.53
N ALA A 17 10.95 8.51 6.57
CA ALA A 17 11.28 7.25 7.25
C ALA A 17 12.51 6.61 6.61
N SER A 18 13.36 6.02 7.45
CA SER A 18 14.56 5.33 6.97
C SER A 18 14.18 4.06 6.22
N PHE A 19 15.10 3.56 5.40
CA PHE A 19 14.92 2.28 4.71
C PHE A 19 14.59 1.17 5.72
N ARG A 20 15.30 1.16 6.84
CA ARG A 20 15.06 0.17 7.89
C ARG A 20 13.64 0.26 8.45
N ASP A 21 13.16 1.47 8.73
CA ASP A 21 11.81 1.66 9.27
C ASP A 21 10.75 1.21 8.28
N VAL A 22 10.97 1.48 6.99
CA VAL A 22 10.07 1.01 5.92
C VAL A 22 9.99 -0.52 5.92
N VAL A 23 11.14 -1.19 5.93
CA VAL A 23 11.20 -2.65 5.91
C VAL A 23 10.55 -3.23 7.17
N CYS A 24 10.79 -2.62 8.34
CA CYS A 24 10.18 -3.06 9.59
C CYS A 24 8.66 -2.95 9.56
N GLU A 25 8.12 -1.85 9.06
CA GLU A 25 6.66 -1.67 8.96
C GLU A 25 6.05 -2.71 8.02
N MET A 26 6.66 -2.94 6.87
CA MET A 26 6.19 -3.93 5.91
C MET A 26 6.23 -5.33 6.49
N SER A 27 7.29 -5.66 7.23
CA SER A 27 7.46 -6.96 7.87
C SER A 27 6.42 -7.17 8.96
N ASP A 28 6.19 -6.16 9.81
CA ASP A 28 5.25 -6.26 10.93
C ASP A 28 3.81 -6.45 10.46
N LYS A 29 3.43 -5.83 9.37
CA LYS A 29 2.05 -5.88 8.87
C LYS A 29 1.79 -7.05 7.91
N HIS A 30 2.83 -7.67 7.37
CA HIS A 30 2.75 -8.85 6.50
C HIS A 30 1.89 -8.67 5.24
N LEU A 31 1.84 -7.46 4.69
CA LEU A 31 1.05 -7.18 3.48
C LEU A 31 1.90 -6.97 2.24
N GLY A 32 3.24 -6.99 2.38
CA GLY A 32 4.14 -6.79 1.26
C GLY A 32 4.14 -5.37 0.72
N MET A 33 3.63 -4.41 1.48
CA MET A 33 3.56 -3.02 1.08
C MET A 33 3.38 -2.11 2.29
N THR A 34 3.62 -0.82 2.09
CA THR A 34 3.25 0.23 3.05
C THR A 34 2.86 1.49 2.28
N MET A 35 1.94 2.25 2.85
CA MET A 35 1.61 3.57 2.32
C MET A 35 2.57 4.60 2.91
N VAL A 36 2.87 5.64 2.14
CA VAL A 36 3.78 6.72 2.53
C VAL A 36 2.99 8.00 2.68
N TYR A 37 3.16 8.66 3.81
CA TYR A 37 2.42 9.89 4.15
C TYR A 37 3.39 11.05 4.37
N ASP A 38 2.91 12.28 4.15
CA ASP A 38 3.71 13.47 4.47
C ASP A 38 3.88 13.63 5.98
N ARG A 39 2.87 13.20 6.76
CA ARG A 39 2.95 13.17 8.23
C ARG A 39 1.92 12.18 8.76
N LEU A 40 2.16 11.72 10.00
CA LEU A 40 1.24 10.84 10.71
C LEU A 40 0.85 11.50 12.03
N PRO A 41 -0.36 11.21 12.57
CA PRO A 41 -1.35 10.25 12.08
C PRO A 41 -2.28 10.81 11.01
N GLN A 42 -2.34 12.10 10.81
CA GLN A 42 -3.30 12.76 9.92
C GLN A 42 -2.59 13.58 8.87
N GLY A 43 -2.10 12.91 7.85
CA GLY A 43 -1.45 13.56 6.72
C GLY A 43 -2.04 13.08 5.41
N ASN A 44 -1.43 13.54 4.33
CA ASN A 44 -1.80 13.14 2.97
C ASN A 44 -0.95 11.98 2.53
N CYS A 45 -1.58 11.01 1.86
CA CYS A 45 -0.88 9.86 1.30
C CYS A 45 -0.14 10.31 0.03
N LEU A 46 1.16 10.08 0.01
CA LEU A 46 2.04 10.50 -1.09
C LEU A 46 2.33 9.38 -2.08
N GLY A 47 2.24 8.14 -1.65
CA GLY A 47 2.56 7.01 -2.52
C GLY A 47 2.54 5.69 -1.79
N ILE A 48 3.06 4.67 -2.46
CA ILE A 48 3.11 3.29 -1.97
C ILE A 48 4.52 2.73 -2.16
N ILE A 49 4.92 1.85 -1.25
CA ILE A 49 6.15 1.06 -1.38
C ILE A 49 5.74 -0.41 -1.32
N THR A 50 6.14 -1.17 -2.32
CA THR A 50 5.89 -2.61 -2.41
C THR A 50 7.20 -3.39 -2.32
N ASP A 51 7.12 -4.71 -2.21
CA ASP A 51 8.31 -5.58 -2.23
C ASP A 51 9.14 -5.35 -3.49
N GLY A 52 8.47 -5.08 -4.63
CA GLY A 52 9.17 -4.74 -5.87
C GLY A 52 9.98 -3.47 -5.77
N ASP A 53 9.42 -2.45 -5.11
CA ASP A 53 10.14 -1.19 -4.88
C ASP A 53 11.37 -1.41 -4.00
N ILE A 54 11.24 -2.26 -2.97
CA ILE A 54 12.36 -2.60 -2.09
C ILE A 54 13.47 -3.29 -2.88
N ARG A 55 13.14 -4.28 -3.72
CA ARG A 55 14.13 -4.98 -4.55
C ARG A 55 14.85 -4.03 -5.49
N ARG A 56 14.11 -3.14 -6.14
CA ARG A 56 14.70 -2.14 -7.04
C ARG A 56 15.62 -1.18 -6.30
N ALA A 57 15.22 -0.79 -5.09
CA ALA A 57 16.03 0.10 -4.25
C ALA A 57 17.37 -0.56 -3.88
N ILE A 58 17.36 -1.84 -3.52
CA ILE A 58 18.56 -2.58 -3.17
C ILE A 58 19.52 -2.63 -4.37
N GLN A 59 18.99 -2.79 -5.58
CA GLN A 59 19.80 -2.86 -6.80
C GLN A 59 20.37 -1.49 -7.20
N LYS A 60 19.62 -0.42 -6.93
CA LYS A 60 19.95 0.93 -7.39
C LYS A 60 20.82 1.71 -6.42
N TYR A 61 20.60 1.55 -5.12
CA TYR A 61 21.27 2.35 -4.09
C TYR A 61 22.26 1.52 -3.32
N ASN A 62 23.45 2.07 -3.14
CA ASN A 62 24.47 1.49 -2.26
C ASN A 62 24.47 2.13 -0.88
N ASP A 63 23.62 3.15 -0.69
CA ASP A 63 23.62 3.98 0.50
C ASP A 63 22.42 3.59 1.38
N VAL A 64 22.70 3.41 2.68
CA VAL A 64 21.66 3.09 3.67
C VAL A 64 20.87 4.31 4.12
N HIS A 65 21.20 5.50 3.63
CA HIS A 65 20.55 6.75 4.01
C HIS A 65 19.37 7.13 3.12
N ILE A 66 18.89 6.20 2.28
CA ILE A 66 17.70 6.44 1.47
C ILE A 66 16.45 6.45 2.35
N THR A 67 15.48 7.26 1.95
CA THR A 67 14.22 7.43 2.68
C THR A 67 13.06 6.82 1.92
N ALA A 68 11.89 6.76 2.58
CA ALA A 68 10.67 6.29 1.94
C ALA A 68 10.35 7.08 0.67
N ALA A 69 10.54 8.41 0.71
CA ALA A 69 10.30 9.27 -0.46
C ALA A 69 11.16 8.90 -1.65
N ASP A 70 12.39 8.41 -1.40
CA ASP A 70 13.33 8.05 -2.48
C ASP A 70 12.90 6.81 -3.24
N ILE A 71 12.18 5.90 -2.59
CA ILE A 71 11.87 4.58 -3.16
C ILE A 71 10.39 4.37 -3.48
N MET A 72 9.51 5.23 -2.99
CA MET A 72 8.06 5.07 -3.20
C MET A 72 7.66 5.26 -4.65
N THR A 73 6.54 4.61 -5.01
CA THR A 73 5.83 4.88 -6.26
C THR A 73 4.72 5.88 -5.92
N PRO A 74 4.73 7.08 -6.53
CA PRO A 74 3.74 8.11 -6.17
C PRO A 74 2.33 7.82 -6.65
N SER A 75 2.18 7.05 -7.73
CA SER A 75 0.86 6.64 -8.21
C SER A 75 0.50 5.29 -7.61
N TYR A 76 -0.68 5.18 -7.02
CA TYR A 76 -1.18 3.91 -6.52
C TYR A 76 -2.65 3.76 -6.91
N LYS A 77 -3.06 2.51 -7.07
CA LYS A 77 -4.45 2.20 -7.42
C LYS A 77 -5.28 2.09 -6.15
N ARG A 78 -6.52 2.53 -6.23
CA ARG A 78 -7.43 2.50 -5.10
C ARG A 78 -8.82 2.07 -5.55
N ILE A 79 -9.62 1.64 -4.59
CA ILE A 79 -10.98 1.16 -4.82
C ILE A 79 -11.86 1.62 -3.66
N ALA A 80 -13.14 1.89 -3.94
CA ALA A 80 -14.09 2.26 -2.90
C ALA A 80 -14.51 1.02 -2.10
N LYS A 81 -14.78 1.21 -0.81
CA LYS A 81 -15.15 0.10 0.10
C LYS A 81 -16.41 -0.65 -0.35
N GLU A 82 -17.32 0.03 -1.05
CA GLU A 82 -18.59 -0.57 -1.51
C GLU A 82 -18.44 -1.37 -2.80
N ALA A 83 -17.28 -1.35 -3.44
CA ALA A 83 -17.05 -2.10 -4.66
C ALA A 83 -17.11 -3.61 -4.40
N LEU A 84 -17.33 -4.37 -5.46
CA LEU A 84 -17.39 -5.82 -5.39
C LEU A 84 -15.96 -6.41 -5.41
N LEU A 85 -15.80 -7.62 -4.86
CA LEU A 85 -14.53 -8.32 -4.90
C LEU A 85 -14.09 -8.59 -6.34
N THR A 86 -15.05 -8.83 -7.24
CA THR A 86 -14.75 -9.03 -8.67
C THR A 86 -14.14 -7.78 -9.29
N ASP A 87 -14.59 -6.60 -8.87
CA ASP A 87 -13.99 -5.33 -9.33
C ASP A 87 -12.55 -5.20 -8.87
N ALA A 88 -12.29 -5.56 -7.62
CA ALA A 88 -10.92 -5.54 -7.07
C ALA A 88 -10.00 -6.49 -7.84
N LEU A 89 -10.47 -7.71 -8.10
CA LEU A 89 -9.69 -8.70 -8.86
C LEU A 89 -9.40 -8.22 -10.28
N ALA A 90 -10.37 -7.56 -10.92
CA ALA A 90 -10.19 -7.03 -12.27
C ALA A 90 -9.10 -5.96 -12.31
N ILE A 91 -9.07 -5.06 -11.33
CA ILE A 91 -8.04 -4.03 -11.24
C ILE A 91 -6.67 -4.67 -10.98
N MET A 92 -6.59 -5.62 -10.06
CA MET A 92 -5.35 -6.33 -9.76
C MET A 92 -4.79 -7.02 -11.00
N ASP A 93 -5.66 -7.67 -11.78
CA ASP A 93 -5.25 -8.35 -13.00
C ASP A 93 -4.80 -7.37 -14.08
N THR A 94 -5.58 -6.31 -14.29
CA THR A 94 -5.28 -5.31 -15.33
C THR A 94 -3.91 -4.66 -15.10
N TYR A 95 -3.57 -4.34 -13.85
CA TYR A 95 -2.34 -3.62 -13.52
C TYR A 95 -1.24 -4.54 -12.96
N ASN A 96 -1.50 -5.84 -12.90
CA ASN A 96 -0.56 -6.83 -12.40
C ASN A 96 -0.07 -6.49 -11.00
N ILE A 97 -1.01 -6.19 -10.12
CA ILE A 97 -0.75 -5.85 -8.72
C ILE A 97 -1.57 -6.78 -7.82
N THR A 98 -1.16 -6.89 -6.56
CA THR A 98 -1.79 -7.81 -5.59
C THR A 98 -2.44 -7.10 -4.42
N THR A 99 -2.31 -5.78 -4.32
CA THR A 99 -2.92 -5.00 -3.25
C THR A 99 -3.52 -3.72 -3.80
N LEU A 100 -4.59 -3.27 -3.15
CA LEU A 100 -5.25 -2.01 -3.46
C LEU A 100 -5.49 -1.23 -2.19
N ALA A 101 -5.30 0.07 -2.25
CA ALA A 101 -5.75 0.98 -1.20
C ALA A 101 -7.28 1.10 -1.29
N VAL A 102 -7.94 1.10 -0.14
CA VAL A 102 -9.39 1.21 -0.06
C VAL A 102 -9.76 2.57 0.51
N THR A 103 -10.71 3.22 -0.14
CA THR A 103 -11.23 4.53 0.27
C THR A 103 -12.71 4.45 0.56
N GLU A 104 -13.25 5.46 1.22
CA GLU A 104 -14.67 5.55 1.55
C GLU A 104 -15.52 5.58 0.28
N THR A 105 -15.13 6.43 -0.66
CA THR A 105 -15.81 6.60 -1.96
C THR A 105 -14.79 6.68 -3.08
N THR A 106 -15.26 6.68 -4.33
CA THR A 106 -14.37 6.76 -5.50
C THR A 106 -13.59 8.08 -5.59
N THR A 107 -14.09 9.14 -4.94
CA THR A 107 -13.43 10.45 -4.96
C THR A 107 -12.64 10.77 -3.70
N SER A 108 -12.77 9.95 -2.66
CA SER A 108 -12.03 10.14 -1.41
C SER A 108 -10.55 9.85 -1.59
N THR A 109 -9.72 10.58 -0.86
CA THR A 109 -8.27 10.37 -0.88
C THR A 109 -7.75 9.71 0.40
N ASP A 110 -8.58 9.65 1.46
CA ASP A 110 -8.19 9.01 2.71
C ASP A 110 -8.23 7.49 2.58
N ILE A 111 -7.12 6.85 2.93
CA ILE A 111 -7.01 5.39 2.88
C ILE A 111 -7.59 4.82 4.17
N ILE A 112 -8.65 4.05 4.06
CA ILE A 112 -9.33 3.46 5.22
C ILE A 112 -9.01 1.98 5.39
N GLY A 113 -8.40 1.36 4.40
CA GLY A 113 -8.03 -0.04 4.47
C GLY A 113 -7.16 -0.44 3.30
N ILE A 114 -6.73 -1.70 3.33
CA ILE A 114 -5.98 -2.35 2.26
C ILE A 114 -6.67 -3.66 1.95
N ILE A 115 -6.83 -3.96 0.67
CA ILE A 115 -7.29 -5.28 0.25
C ILE A 115 -6.18 -5.96 -0.55
N SER A 116 -5.85 -7.19 -0.15
CA SER A 116 -4.85 -8.02 -0.79
C SER A 116 -5.54 -9.16 -1.52
N ILE A 117 -4.93 -9.63 -2.61
CA ILE A 117 -5.43 -10.82 -3.31
C ILE A 117 -5.53 -12.02 -2.35
N HIS A 118 -4.63 -12.10 -1.37
CA HIS A 118 -4.65 -13.18 -0.37
C HIS A 118 -5.88 -13.08 0.53
N HIS A 119 -6.33 -11.87 0.86
CA HIS A 119 -7.58 -11.67 1.62
C HIS A 119 -8.78 -12.24 0.84
N ILE A 120 -8.80 -12.05 -0.48
CA ILE A 120 -9.91 -12.50 -1.32
C ILE A 120 -9.90 -14.02 -1.45
N ILE A 121 -8.74 -14.61 -1.66
CA ILE A 121 -8.57 -16.06 -1.80
C ILE A 121 -8.94 -16.76 -0.50
N ASP A 122 -8.46 -16.26 0.64
CA ASP A 122 -8.68 -16.87 1.94
C ASP A 122 -10.13 -16.71 2.43
N PHE A 123 -10.83 -15.70 1.92
CA PHE A 123 -12.23 -15.44 2.27
C PHE A 123 -13.15 -16.56 1.78
N ASN A 124 -12.83 -17.18 0.65
CA ASN A 124 -13.58 -18.27 0.13
C ASN A 124 -13.13 -19.60 0.77
#